data_b81f0e6a0f01615c54081d22adbe2485
#
_entry.id   b81f0e6a0f01615c54081d22adbe2485
#
_cell.length_a   1.000
_cell.length_b   1.000
_cell.length_c   1.000
_cell.angle_alpha   90.00
_cell.angle_beta   90.00
_cell.angle_gamma   90.00
#
_symmetry.space_group_name_H-M   'P 1'
#
loop_
_entity.id
_entity.type
_entity.pdbx_description
1 polymer ?
#
loop_
_entity_poly.entity_id
_entity_poly.type
_entity_poly.pdbx_seq_one_letter_code
_entity_poly.pdbx_strand_id
1 'polypeptide(L)'
;MSKLIKKIKLQYTIKVLTGLHVGGSKENVEIGGIDLPVIKLATKNNEPYIPGSSLKGKMRSLLEQTKGAAQVGGDPEVNKLFGITENDKLKTKNTPSRIIVRDAYLTKESKEKLVESKLDMLYTEGKWENVINRIKGVAEHPRQIERVPAGAEFDAEFILNVWEGDNEECMNETDMIAMLEKGIVLLENDYLGGNGSRGYGQVEFIKRNRVDYHEDNNWNV
;
A
#
# COMPACT_ATOMS: atom_id res chain seq x y z
N MET A 1 22.96 15.95 14.08
CA MET A 1 21.93 15.51 13.12
C MET A 1 22.62 15.30 11.80
N SER A 2 22.43 14.17 11.13
CA SER A 2 22.96 13.96 9.79
C SER A 2 22.23 14.88 8.81
N LYS A 3 22.95 15.36 7.78
CA LYS A 3 22.41 16.27 6.76
C LYS A 3 21.72 15.46 5.67
N LEU A 4 20.54 15.88 5.21
CA LEU A 4 19.87 15.27 4.06
C LEU A 4 20.56 15.73 2.78
N ILE A 5 21.15 14.80 2.03
CA ILE A 5 21.93 15.12 0.82
C ILE A 5 21.20 14.79 -0.48
N LYS A 6 20.28 13.81 -0.45
CA LYS A 6 19.59 13.36 -1.66
C LYS A 6 18.21 12.80 -1.32
N LYS A 7 17.28 13.00 -2.23
CA LYS A 7 15.99 12.30 -2.27
C LYS A 7 15.85 11.56 -3.59
N ILE A 8 15.43 10.30 -3.52
CA ILE A 8 15.18 9.47 -4.70
C ILE A 8 13.69 9.22 -4.76
N LYS A 9 13.06 9.72 -5.80
CA LYS A 9 11.66 9.48 -6.10
C LYS A 9 11.52 8.34 -7.10
N LEU A 10 10.80 7.31 -6.72
CA LEU A 10 10.48 6.15 -7.55
C LEU A 10 8.98 6.12 -7.80
N GLN A 11 8.59 6.11 -9.06
CA GLN A 11 7.21 6.12 -9.50
C GLN A 11 6.84 4.79 -10.15
N TYR A 12 5.68 4.27 -9.76
CA TYR A 12 5.12 3.02 -10.27
C TYR A 12 3.65 3.23 -10.63
N THR A 13 3.15 2.38 -11.53
CA THR A 13 1.71 2.14 -11.65
C THR A 13 1.38 0.84 -10.93
N ILE A 14 0.42 0.86 -10.01
CA ILE A 14 -0.14 -0.33 -9.38
C ILE A 14 -1.36 -0.74 -10.19
N LYS A 15 -1.30 -1.89 -10.84
CA LYS A 15 -2.40 -2.49 -11.58
C LYS A 15 -3.11 -3.52 -10.71
N VAL A 16 -4.40 -3.39 -10.57
CA VAL A 16 -5.26 -4.33 -9.84
C VAL A 16 -5.53 -5.53 -10.73
N LEU A 17 -5.07 -6.72 -10.34
CA LEU A 17 -5.28 -7.97 -11.09
C LEU A 17 -6.56 -8.68 -10.64
N THR A 18 -6.90 -8.60 -9.35
CA THR A 18 -8.16 -9.11 -8.79
C THR A 18 -8.79 -8.05 -7.91
N GLY A 19 -10.12 -8.07 -7.77
CA GLY A 19 -10.86 -7.02 -7.04
C GLY A 19 -10.19 -6.62 -5.72
N LEU A 20 -9.93 -5.32 -5.54
CA LEU A 20 -9.18 -4.77 -4.42
C LEU A 20 -10.12 -4.16 -3.38
N HIS A 21 -10.03 -4.61 -2.12
CA HIS A 21 -10.75 -4.04 -1.00
C HIS A 21 -9.75 -3.47 0.03
N VAL A 22 -9.56 -2.14 0.02
CA VAL A 22 -8.89 -1.43 1.11
C VAL A 22 -10.00 -0.73 1.92
N GLY A 23 -10.28 -1.26 3.11
CA GLY A 23 -11.43 -0.85 3.91
C GLY A 23 -11.40 0.62 4.32
N GLY A 24 -12.53 1.30 4.21
CA GLY A 24 -12.80 2.63 4.74
C GLY A 24 -13.43 2.58 6.14
N SER A 25 -13.65 3.76 6.74
CA SER A 25 -14.41 3.88 7.98
C SER A 25 -15.90 3.62 7.74
N LYS A 26 -16.55 2.99 8.73
CA LYS A 26 -18.00 2.73 8.67
C LYS A 26 -18.88 3.95 8.98
N GLU A 27 -18.28 5.12 9.21
CA GLU A 27 -19.00 6.31 9.69
C GLU A 27 -20.05 6.86 8.71
N ASN A 28 -19.98 6.46 7.42
CA ASN A 28 -20.89 6.92 6.37
C ASN A 28 -21.72 5.77 5.76
N VAL A 29 -22.00 4.71 6.50
CA VAL A 29 -22.87 3.63 6.01
C VAL A 29 -24.33 4.11 6.12
N GLU A 30 -24.92 4.51 5.01
CA GLU A 30 -26.34 4.79 4.92
C GLU A 30 -27.15 3.50 5.15
N ILE A 31 -28.35 3.64 5.73
CA ILE A 31 -29.28 2.50 5.93
C ILE A 31 -29.59 1.90 4.55
N GLY A 32 -29.17 0.64 4.33
CA GLY A 32 -29.31 -0.04 3.04
C GLY A 32 -28.08 0.10 2.12
N GLY A 33 -27.00 0.73 2.58
CA GLY A 33 -25.73 0.80 1.87
C GLY A 33 -24.89 -0.48 1.96
N ILE A 34 -23.71 -0.46 1.36
CA ILE A 34 -22.76 -1.59 1.36
C ILE A 34 -22.21 -1.83 2.77
N ASP A 35 -22.18 -3.09 3.21
CA ASP A 35 -21.73 -3.49 4.55
C ASP A 35 -20.25 -3.15 4.82
N LEU A 36 -19.40 -3.30 3.80
CA LEU A 36 -17.95 -3.06 3.87
C LEU A 36 -17.51 -2.16 2.72
N PRO A 37 -17.49 -0.82 2.92
CA PRO A 37 -17.05 0.12 1.90
C PRO A 37 -15.52 0.15 1.74
N VAL A 38 -15.04 0.52 0.56
CA VAL A 38 -13.63 0.87 0.34
C VAL A 38 -13.36 2.32 0.78
N ILE A 39 -12.09 2.62 1.06
CA ILE A 39 -11.66 3.98 1.37
C ILE A 39 -11.73 4.86 0.12
N LYS A 40 -12.30 6.07 0.27
CA LYS A 40 -12.57 7.01 -0.82
C LYS A 40 -12.25 8.44 -0.43
N LEU A 41 -11.98 9.27 -1.44
CA LEU A 41 -11.82 10.72 -1.30
C LEU A 41 -13.16 11.41 -1.55
N ALA A 42 -13.80 11.88 -0.49
CA ALA A 42 -15.07 12.63 -0.59
C ALA A 42 -14.94 13.89 -1.47
N THR A 43 -13.78 14.54 -1.45
CA THR A 43 -13.50 15.76 -2.24
C THR A 43 -13.29 15.50 -3.73
N LYS A 44 -13.17 14.24 -4.16
CA LYS A 44 -12.95 13.82 -5.55
C LYS A 44 -14.02 12.82 -6.01
N ASN A 45 -15.29 13.17 -5.91
CA ASN A 45 -16.41 12.33 -6.33
C ASN A 45 -16.36 10.89 -5.80
N ASN A 46 -15.90 10.70 -4.57
CA ASN A 46 -15.74 9.39 -3.96
C ASN A 46 -14.80 8.45 -4.74
N GLU A 47 -13.75 8.99 -5.37
CA GLU A 47 -12.68 8.17 -5.98
C GLU A 47 -12.01 7.28 -4.93
N PRO A 48 -11.88 5.96 -5.17
CA PRO A 48 -11.10 5.09 -4.31
C PRO A 48 -9.61 5.43 -4.45
N TYR A 49 -8.86 5.26 -3.37
CA TYR A 49 -7.42 5.41 -3.38
C TYR A 49 -6.76 4.32 -2.51
N ILE A 50 -5.47 4.14 -2.68
CA ILE A 50 -4.69 3.23 -1.84
C ILE A 50 -3.88 4.08 -0.86
N PRO A 51 -4.17 4.04 0.47
CA PRO A 51 -3.39 4.78 1.44
C PRO A 51 -1.92 4.35 1.44
N GLY A 52 -1.01 5.32 1.47
CA GLY A 52 0.42 5.06 1.59
C GLY A 52 0.78 4.26 2.85
N SER A 53 0.02 4.45 3.93
CA SER A 53 0.14 3.66 5.15
C SER A 53 -0.17 2.18 4.94
N SER A 54 -1.15 1.83 4.10
CA SER A 54 -1.48 0.45 3.76
C SER A 54 -0.37 -0.22 2.95
N LEU A 55 0.17 0.48 1.95
CA LEU A 55 1.32 0.01 1.18
C LEU A 55 2.55 -0.18 2.06
N LYS A 56 2.91 0.87 2.81
CA LYS A 56 4.07 0.86 3.72
C LYS A 56 3.96 -0.26 4.76
N GLY A 57 2.81 -0.37 5.41
CA GLY A 57 2.58 -1.37 6.46
C GLY A 57 2.64 -2.80 5.94
N LYS A 58 2.04 -3.06 4.78
CA LYS A 58 2.03 -4.39 4.16
C LYS A 58 3.43 -4.82 3.71
N MET A 59 4.17 -3.95 2.99
CA MET A 59 5.55 -4.25 2.58
C MET A 59 6.45 -4.51 3.78
N ARG A 60 6.36 -3.67 4.82
CA ARG A 60 7.11 -3.87 6.06
C ARG A 60 6.81 -5.23 6.69
N SER A 61 5.54 -5.56 6.87
CA SER A 61 5.11 -6.83 7.47
C SER A 61 5.66 -8.05 6.69
N LEU A 62 5.59 -8.01 5.36
CA LEU A 62 6.10 -9.08 4.51
C LEU A 62 7.62 -9.23 4.61
N LEU A 63 8.36 -8.12 4.60
CA LEU A 63 9.81 -8.13 4.79
C LEU A 63 10.20 -8.70 6.16
N GLU A 64 9.53 -8.28 7.23
CA GLU A 64 9.76 -8.79 8.58
C GLU A 64 9.43 -10.30 8.70
N GLN A 65 8.36 -10.76 8.04
CA GLN A 65 8.03 -12.19 7.98
C GLN A 65 9.12 -13.01 7.28
N THR A 66 9.72 -12.51 6.19
CA THR A 66 10.84 -13.22 5.53
C THR A 66 12.09 -13.32 6.40
N LYS A 67 12.21 -12.48 7.42
CA LYS A 67 13.30 -12.47 8.40
C LYS A 67 12.97 -13.25 9.68
N GLY A 68 11.75 -13.79 9.79
CA GLY A 68 11.28 -14.49 10.98
C GLY A 68 11.04 -13.60 12.20
N ALA A 69 10.80 -12.29 11.96
CA ALA A 69 10.48 -11.37 13.05
C ALA A 69 9.15 -11.75 13.73
N ALA A 70 9.15 -11.88 15.04
CA ALA A 70 7.97 -12.27 15.82
C ALA A 70 6.91 -11.16 15.91
N GLN A 71 7.27 -9.91 15.64
CA GLN A 71 6.40 -8.74 15.74
C GLN A 71 6.95 -7.59 14.90
N VAL A 72 6.08 -6.60 14.62
CA VAL A 72 6.46 -5.39 13.89
C VAL A 72 7.58 -4.65 14.63
N GLY A 73 8.65 -4.30 13.91
CA GLY A 73 9.85 -3.69 14.47
C GLY A 73 10.87 -4.67 15.00
N GLY A 74 10.64 -5.97 14.84
CA GLY A 74 11.55 -7.03 15.34
C GLY A 74 12.81 -7.22 14.50
N ASP A 75 12.88 -6.72 13.27
CA ASP A 75 14.05 -6.83 12.42
C ASP A 75 14.81 -5.48 12.30
N PRO A 76 16.09 -5.42 12.72
CA PRO A 76 16.88 -4.19 12.68
C PRO A 76 17.11 -3.64 11.27
N GLU A 77 17.28 -4.50 10.26
CA GLU A 77 17.53 -4.07 8.88
C GLU A 77 16.28 -3.41 8.29
N VAL A 78 15.09 -4.01 8.51
CA VAL A 78 13.83 -3.41 8.08
C VAL A 78 13.59 -2.08 8.78
N ASN A 79 13.98 -1.96 10.06
CA ASN A 79 13.85 -0.71 10.81
C ASN A 79 14.71 0.43 10.24
N LYS A 80 15.88 0.13 9.64
CA LYS A 80 16.71 1.16 9.00
C LYS A 80 15.97 1.89 7.88
N LEU A 81 15.13 1.21 7.11
CA LEU A 81 14.34 1.81 6.02
C LEU A 81 12.99 2.35 6.51
N PHE A 82 12.22 1.52 7.22
CA PHE A 82 10.84 1.83 7.58
C PHE A 82 10.71 2.70 8.84
N GLY A 83 11.77 2.79 9.62
CA GLY A 83 11.81 3.49 10.90
C GLY A 83 11.16 2.70 12.02
N ILE A 84 11.46 3.05 13.26
CA ILE A 84 10.80 2.53 14.46
C ILE A 84 10.85 3.59 15.56
N THR A 85 9.82 3.65 16.39
CA THR A 85 9.84 4.39 17.65
C THR A 85 10.51 3.55 18.73
N GLU A 86 11.09 4.21 19.72
CA GLU A 86 11.67 3.55 20.88
C GLU A 86 10.65 2.59 21.54
N ASN A 87 11.09 1.37 21.81
CA ASN A 87 10.28 0.36 22.41
C ASN A 87 11.12 -0.48 23.39
N ASP A 88 10.85 -0.33 24.67
CA ASP A 88 11.57 -1.02 25.75
C ASP A 88 11.50 -2.54 25.64
N LYS A 89 10.35 -3.09 25.20
CA LYS A 89 10.17 -4.54 25.04
C LYS A 89 11.03 -5.11 23.93
N LEU A 90 11.25 -4.34 22.87
CA LEU A 90 12.08 -4.72 21.73
C LEU A 90 13.53 -4.26 21.89
N LYS A 91 13.86 -3.47 22.93
CA LYS A 91 15.17 -2.82 23.12
C LYS A 91 15.61 -2.03 21.86
N THR A 92 14.65 -1.45 21.15
CA THR A 92 14.93 -0.64 19.96
C THR A 92 15.10 0.82 20.32
N LYS A 93 16.04 1.49 19.65
CA LYS A 93 16.19 2.93 19.72
C LYS A 93 15.33 3.58 18.64
N ASN A 94 14.91 4.82 18.88
CA ASN A 94 14.18 5.61 17.90
C ASN A 94 14.99 5.75 16.60
N THR A 95 14.46 5.19 15.51
CA THR A 95 15.07 5.28 14.18
C THR A 95 14.07 5.93 13.22
N PRO A 96 14.38 7.11 12.67
CA PRO A 96 13.47 7.78 11.75
C PRO A 96 13.30 6.99 10.46
N SER A 97 12.10 7.06 9.88
CA SER A 97 11.84 6.43 8.59
C SER A 97 12.61 7.13 7.46
N ARG A 98 13.29 6.35 6.62
CA ARG A 98 13.96 6.83 5.42
C ARG A 98 13.09 6.76 4.18
N ILE A 99 11.97 6.02 4.26
CA ILE A 99 11.01 5.91 3.18
C ILE A 99 9.73 6.70 3.48
N ILE A 100 9.29 7.48 2.50
CA ILE A 100 7.97 8.10 2.46
C ILE A 100 7.18 7.36 1.39
N VAL A 101 5.99 6.87 1.74
CA VAL A 101 5.06 6.24 0.82
C VAL A 101 3.84 7.13 0.73
N ARG A 102 3.57 7.67 -0.45
CA ARG A 102 2.43 8.54 -0.68
C ARG A 102 1.17 7.72 -0.95
N ASP A 103 0.01 8.34 -0.76
CA ASP A 103 -1.25 7.76 -1.19
C ASP A 103 -1.24 7.61 -2.71
N ALA A 104 -1.72 6.47 -3.20
CA ALA A 104 -1.80 6.18 -4.62
C ALA A 104 -3.22 6.44 -5.13
N TYR A 105 -3.33 7.27 -6.16
CA TYR A 105 -4.59 7.70 -6.76
C TYR A 105 -4.81 7.03 -8.10
N LEU A 106 -6.09 6.88 -8.51
CA LEU A 106 -6.42 6.37 -9.83
C LEU A 106 -5.72 7.20 -10.93
N THR A 107 -5.13 6.52 -11.93
CA THR A 107 -4.64 7.18 -13.13
C THR A 107 -5.80 7.82 -13.89
N LYS A 108 -5.52 8.82 -14.72
CA LYS A 108 -6.55 9.48 -15.52
C LYS A 108 -7.27 8.48 -16.44
N GLU A 109 -6.50 7.66 -17.10
CA GLU A 109 -6.98 6.63 -18.02
C GLU A 109 -7.84 5.58 -17.31
N SER A 110 -7.44 5.19 -16.10
CA SER A 110 -8.20 4.25 -15.28
C SER A 110 -9.56 4.84 -14.85
N LYS A 111 -9.60 6.12 -14.45
CA LYS A 111 -10.85 6.80 -14.12
C LYS A 111 -11.83 6.80 -15.29
N GLU A 112 -11.37 7.19 -16.47
CA GLU A 112 -12.19 7.25 -17.68
C GLU A 112 -12.78 5.87 -17.99
N LYS A 113 -11.95 4.81 -17.99
CA LYS A 113 -12.40 3.43 -18.19
C LYS A 113 -13.42 2.95 -17.16
N LEU A 114 -13.22 3.27 -15.88
CA LEU A 114 -14.15 2.84 -14.81
C LEU A 114 -15.50 3.53 -14.94
N VAL A 115 -15.54 4.81 -15.30
CA VAL A 115 -16.79 5.54 -15.57
C VAL A 115 -17.54 4.95 -16.76
N GLU A 116 -16.83 4.63 -17.84
CA GLU A 116 -17.41 4.03 -19.05
C GLU A 116 -17.94 2.60 -18.81
N SER A 117 -17.35 1.89 -17.86
CA SER A 117 -17.69 0.47 -17.58
C SER A 117 -19.08 0.27 -16.95
N LYS A 118 -19.79 1.35 -16.59
CA LYS A 118 -21.15 1.30 -16.01
C LYS A 118 -21.26 0.32 -14.85
N LEU A 119 -20.29 0.37 -13.93
CA LEU A 119 -20.27 -0.42 -12.70
C LEU A 119 -21.48 -0.08 -11.80
N ASP A 120 -21.77 -0.91 -10.81
CA ASP A 120 -22.83 -0.67 -9.81
C ASP A 120 -22.66 0.68 -9.10
N MET A 121 -21.41 1.11 -8.94
CA MET A 121 -21.02 2.41 -8.39
C MET A 121 -20.01 3.08 -9.32
N LEU A 122 -19.80 4.40 -9.20
CA LEU A 122 -19.04 5.20 -10.15
C LEU A 122 -17.61 4.65 -10.46
N TYR A 123 -16.91 4.05 -9.46
CA TYR A 123 -15.55 3.53 -9.61
C TYR A 123 -15.36 2.15 -9.02
N THR A 124 -16.42 1.56 -8.47
CA THR A 124 -16.32 0.35 -7.66
C THR A 124 -17.48 -0.59 -7.98
N GLU A 125 -17.35 -1.84 -7.57
CA GLU A 125 -18.39 -2.87 -7.70
C GLU A 125 -18.71 -3.48 -6.33
N GLY A 126 -19.94 -3.97 -6.18
CA GLY A 126 -20.38 -4.71 -5.00
C GLY A 126 -20.30 -6.21 -5.23
N LYS A 127 -19.56 -6.93 -4.40
CA LYS A 127 -19.54 -8.40 -4.42
C LYS A 127 -20.28 -8.97 -3.24
N TRP A 128 -21.27 -9.82 -3.50
CA TRP A 128 -21.94 -10.58 -2.47
C TRP A 128 -21.12 -11.77 -2.01
N GLU A 129 -20.99 -11.93 -0.70
CA GLU A 129 -20.38 -13.10 -0.06
C GLU A 129 -21.34 -13.69 0.97
N ASN A 130 -21.40 -15.02 1.00
CA ASN A 130 -22.22 -15.76 1.94
C ASN A 130 -21.34 -16.76 2.71
N VAL A 131 -21.70 -17.02 3.96
CA VAL A 131 -21.20 -18.17 4.71
C VAL A 131 -22.18 -19.32 4.48
N ILE A 132 -21.71 -20.43 3.92
CA ILE A 132 -22.56 -21.60 3.69
C ILE A 132 -22.44 -22.51 4.92
N ASN A 133 -23.58 -22.73 5.59
CA ASN A 133 -23.70 -23.79 6.58
C ASN A 133 -23.74 -25.13 5.85
N ARG A 134 -22.61 -25.85 5.82
CA ARG A 134 -22.44 -27.10 5.05
C ARG A 134 -23.28 -28.23 5.60
N ILE A 135 -23.72 -28.18 6.87
CA ILE A 135 -24.58 -29.20 7.50
C ILE A 135 -26.03 -29.00 7.08
N LYS A 136 -26.49 -27.74 7.09
CA LYS A 136 -27.89 -27.39 6.75
C LYS A 136 -28.10 -27.11 5.26
N GLY A 137 -27.04 -26.92 4.48
CA GLY A 137 -27.10 -26.56 3.06
C GLY A 137 -27.65 -25.18 2.76
N VAL A 138 -27.64 -24.26 3.76
CA VAL A 138 -28.19 -22.91 3.63
C VAL A 138 -27.10 -21.84 3.70
N ALA A 139 -27.33 -20.72 3.00
CA ALA A 139 -26.49 -19.54 3.11
C ALA A 139 -26.86 -18.77 4.39
N GLU A 140 -25.85 -18.42 5.18
CA GLU A 140 -25.96 -17.62 6.40
C GLU A 140 -25.14 -16.35 6.24
N HIS A 141 -25.59 -15.25 6.87
CA HIS A 141 -24.86 -13.97 6.92
C HIS A 141 -24.45 -13.42 5.55
N PRO A 142 -25.37 -13.20 4.60
CA PRO A 142 -25.06 -12.53 3.35
C PRO A 142 -24.54 -11.13 3.65
N ARG A 143 -23.43 -10.74 3.00
CA ARG A 143 -22.84 -9.41 3.14
C ARG A 143 -22.37 -8.92 1.78
N GLN A 144 -22.46 -7.63 1.56
CA GLN A 144 -21.97 -6.99 0.35
C GLN A 144 -20.63 -6.29 0.64
N ILE A 145 -19.61 -6.65 -0.12
CA ILE A 145 -18.27 -6.08 0.00
C ILE A 145 -18.03 -5.22 -1.22
N GLU A 146 -17.75 -3.94 -0.98
CA GLU A 146 -17.28 -3.06 -2.04
C GLU A 146 -15.83 -3.34 -2.37
N ARG A 147 -15.48 -3.27 -3.66
CA ARG A 147 -14.10 -3.42 -4.13
C ARG A 147 -13.85 -2.62 -5.41
N VAL A 148 -12.62 -2.20 -5.59
CA VAL A 148 -12.15 -1.67 -6.88
C VAL A 148 -12.00 -2.84 -7.84
N PRO A 149 -12.58 -2.79 -9.06
CA PRO A 149 -12.54 -3.92 -9.98
C PRO A 149 -11.14 -4.18 -10.53
N ALA A 150 -10.92 -5.39 -11.03
CA ALA A 150 -9.72 -5.75 -11.76
C ALA A 150 -9.54 -4.85 -12.99
N GLY A 151 -8.28 -4.53 -13.33
CA GLY A 151 -7.93 -3.63 -14.43
C GLY A 151 -7.81 -2.16 -14.03
N ALA A 152 -8.20 -1.78 -12.81
CA ALA A 152 -7.95 -0.44 -12.29
C ALA A 152 -6.45 -0.22 -12.08
N GLU A 153 -5.99 1.00 -12.31
CA GLU A 153 -4.58 1.39 -12.19
C GLU A 153 -4.45 2.63 -11.30
N PHE A 154 -3.42 2.61 -10.42
CA PHE A 154 -3.13 3.69 -9.49
C PHE A 154 -1.69 4.18 -9.66
N ASP A 155 -1.49 5.50 -9.59
CA ASP A 155 -0.17 6.12 -9.55
C ASP A 155 0.38 6.05 -8.12
N ALA A 156 1.49 5.35 -7.93
CA ALA A 156 2.18 5.20 -6.65
C ALA A 156 3.55 5.88 -6.66
N GLU A 157 3.90 6.51 -5.54
CA GLU A 157 5.16 7.22 -5.38
C GLU A 157 5.83 6.84 -4.06
N PHE A 158 7.10 6.44 -4.16
CA PHE A 158 7.98 6.17 -3.04
C PHE A 158 9.15 7.17 -3.05
N ILE A 159 9.47 7.76 -1.90
CA ILE A 159 10.60 8.68 -1.77
C ILE A 159 11.56 8.12 -0.73
N LEU A 160 12.82 7.93 -1.12
CA LEU A 160 13.90 7.52 -0.23
C LEU A 160 14.74 8.75 0.14
N ASN A 161 14.99 8.93 1.43
CA ASN A 161 15.84 10.00 1.96
C ASN A 161 17.24 9.45 2.22
N VAL A 162 18.25 10.00 1.55
CA VAL A 162 19.67 9.67 1.74
C VAL A 162 20.31 10.76 2.59
N TRP A 163 20.95 10.37 3.68
CA TRP A 163 21.56 11.28 4.65
C TRP A 163 23.07 11.22 4.55
N GLU A 164 23.74 12.30 4.89
CA GLU A 164 25.19 12.36 5.00
C GLU A 164 25.69 11.33 6.03
N GLY A 165 26.76 10.58 5.67
CA GLY A 165 27.28 9.50 6.52
C GLY A 165 26.50 8.20 6.43
N ASP A 166 25.54 8.07 5.52
CA ASP A 166 24.93 6.79 5.20
C ASP A 166 25.97 5.87 4.56
N ASN A 167 26.35 4.86 5.32
CA ASN A 167 27.32 3.82 4.98
C ASN A 167 26.67 2.44 5.22
N GLU A 168 27.45 1.39 5.13
CA GLU A 168 26.98 0.01 5.34
C GLU A 168 26.32 -0.20 6.71
N GLU A 169 26.76 0.54 7.75
CA GLU A 169 26.14 0.46 9.08
C GLU A 169 24.74 1.11 9.11
N CYS A 170 24.53 2.14 8.28
CA CYS A 170 23.30 2.93 8.26
C CYS A 170 22.30 2.53 7.17
N MET A 171 22.69 1.78 6.17
CA MET A 171 21.97 1.47 4.92
C MET A 171 22.23 2.50 3.81
N ASN A 172 22.96 2.10 2.81
CA ASN A 172 23.27 2.91 1.65
C ASN A 172 22.07 2.98 0.65
N GLU A 173 22.20 3.83 -0.37
CA GLU A 173 21.18 4.02 -1.40
C GLU A 173 20.80 2.71 -2.10
N THR A 174 21.78 1.90 -2.49
CA THR A 174 21.54 0.64 -3.21
C THR A 174 20.73 -0.33 -2.37
N ASP A 175 21.06 -0.46 -1.08
CA ASP A 175 20.36 -1.35 -0.15
C ASP A 175 18.93 -0.87 0.12
N MET A 176 18.69 0.45 0.22
CA MET A 176 17.35 1.02 0.36
C MET A 176 16.47 0.67 -0.84
N ILE A 177 17.00 0.83 -2.06
CA ILE A 177 16.28 0.50 -3.30
C ILE A 177 16.03 -1.00 -3.36
N ALA A 178 17.02 -1.82 -3.10
CA ALA A 178 16.90 -3.28 -3.12
C ALA A 178 15.86 -3.78 -2.10
N MET A 179 15.83 -3.21 -0.90
CA MET A 179 14.84 -3.57 0.10
C MET A 179 13.42 -3.14 -0.31
N LEU A 180 13.25 -1.95 -0.89
CA LEU A 180 11.96 -1.51 -1.42
C LEU A 180 11.49 -2.43 -2.55
N GLU A 181 12.34 -2.73 -3.53
CA GLU A 181 12.01 -3.62 -4.64
C GLU A 181 11.67 -5.05 -4.15
N LYS A 182 12.41 -5.55 -3.17
CA LYS A 182 12.06 -6.82 -2.50
C LYS A 182 10.66 -6.75 -1.84
N GLY A 183 10.35 -5.65 -1.16
CA GLY A 183 9.03 -5.43 -0.55
C GLY A 183 7.91 -5.41 -1.59
N ILE A 184 8.14 -4.81 -2.76
CA ILE A 184 7.21 -4.80 -3.89
C ILE A 184 6.99 -6.22 -4.42
N VAL A 185 8.05 -6.97 -4.72
CA VAL A 185 7.96 -8.35 -5.21
C VAL A 185 7.20 -9.26 -4.21
N LEU A 186 7.46 -9.10 -2.92
CA LEU A 186 6.73 -9.84 -1.89
C LEU A 186 5.24 -9.49 -1.88
N LEU A 187 4.89 -8.22 -2.08
CA LEU A 187 3.51 -7.76 -2.14
C LEU A 187 2.76 -8.29 -3.38
N GLU A 188 3.40 -8.34 -4.54
CA GLU A 188 2.86 -8.93 -5.77
C GLU A 188 2.55 -10.42 -5.63
N ASN A 189 3.39 -11.14 -4.86
CA ASN A 189 3.22 -12.56 -4.57
C ASN A 189 2.28 -12.84 -3.38
N ASP A 190 1.74 -11.80 -2.77
CA ASP A 190 0.76 -11.91 -1.68
C ASP A 190 -0.53 -11.16 -2.07
N TYR A 191 -1.00 -10.26 -1.26
CA TYR A 191 -2.19 -9.44 -1.54
C TYR A 191 -2.12 -8.09 -0.83
N LEU A 192 -2.84 -7.11 -1.38
CA LEU A 192 -3.07 -5.81 -0.77
C LEU A 192 -4.51 -5.71 -0.24
N GLY A 193 -4.69 -5.08 0.92
CA GLY A 193 -6.01 -4.87 1.53
C GLY A 193 -6.56 -6.11 2.23
N GLY A 194 -7.87 -6.23 2.25
CA GLY A 194 -8.60 -7.31 2.93
C GLY A 194 -8.96 -8.49 2.02
N ASN A 195 -9.35 -9.60 2.64
CA ASN A 195 -9.85 -10.82 1.96
C ASN A 195 -8.87 -11.50 0.97
N GLY A 196 -7.56 -11.33 1.15
CA GLY A 196 -6.55 -11.89 0.26
C GLY A 196 -6.63 -13.41 0.12
N SER A 197 -6.84 -14.14 1.22
CA SER A 197 -7.03 -15.61 1.19
C SER A 197 -8.27 -16.07 0.41
N ARG A 198 -9.13 -15.12 0.00
CA ARG A 198 -10.32 -15.36 -0.84
C ARG A 198 -10.16 -14.84 -2.26
N GLY A 199 -8.91 -14.55 -2.67
CA GLY A 199 -8.56 -14.13 -4.02
C GLY A 199 -8.72 -12.64 -4.30
N TYR A 200 -8.78 -11.78 -3.27
CA TYR A 200 -8.79 -10.33 -3.45
C TYR A 200 -7.37 -9.76 -3.42
N GLY A 201 -7.22 -8.59 -4.03
CA GLY A 201 -6.07 -7.73 -3.81
C GLY A 201 -4.77 -8.18 -4.45
N GLN A 202 -4.79 -9.04 -5.45
CA GLN A 202 -3.61 -9.30 -6.27
C GLN A 202 -3.31 -8.07 -7.10
N VAL A 203 -2.06 -7.61 -7.07
CA VAL A 203 -1.60 -6.40 -7.75
C VAL A 203 -0.29 -6.65 -8.47
N GLU A 204 0.00 -5.81 -9.47
CA GLU A 204 1.25 -5.78 -10.22
C GLU A 204 1.82 -4.35 -10.17
N PHE A 205 3.12 -4.20 -9.96
CA PHE A 205 3.82 -2.92 -9.94
C PHE A 205 4.62 -2.73 -11.22
N ILE A 206 4.21 -1.77 -12.03
CA ILE A 206 4.90 -1.40 -13.26
C ILE A 206 5.76 -0.18 -12.97
N LYS A 207 7.09 -0.35 -13.01
CA LYS A 207 8.05 0.75 -12.78
C LYS A 207 7.97 1.76 -13.91
N ARG A 208 7.77 3.05 -13.60
CA ARG A 208 7.64 4.13 -14.58
C ARG A 208 8.86 5.02 -14.64
N ASN A 209 9.28 5.56 -13.51
CA ASN A 209 10.29 6.61 -13.49
C ASN A 209 11.10 6.61 -12.19
N ARG A 210 12.31 7.16 -12.28
CA ARG A 210 13.15 7.52 -11.14
C ARG A 210 13.63 8.96 -11.32
N VAL A 211 13.52 9.77 -10.28
CA VAL A 211 14.04 11.14 -10.25
C VAL A 211 14.87 11.31 -8.99
N ASP A 212 16.08 11.80 -9.16
CA ASP A 212 17.02 12.05 -8.08
C ASP A 212 17.12 13.57 -7.84
N TYR A 213 16.78 14.01 -6.62
CA TYR A 213 16.88 15.40 -6.18
C TYR A 213 18.11 15.52 -5.28
N HIS A 214 19.04 16.42 -5.61
CA HIS A 214 20.27 16.67 -4.85
C HIS A 214 20.24 18.03 -4.18
N GLU A 215 20.90 18.17 -3.04
CA GLU A 215 21.05 19.43 -2.33
C GLU A 215 21.73 20.50 -3.20
N ASP A 216 22.79 20.13 -3.93
CA ASP A 216 23.57 21.04 -4.79
C ASP A 216 22.72 21.76 -5.84
N ASN A 217 21.58 21.20 -6.21
CA ASN A 217 20.62 21.76 -7.15
C ASN A 217 19.46 22.49 -6.47
N ASN A 218 19.60 22.92 -5.19
CA ASN A 218 18.53 23.53 -4.40
C ASN A 218 17.21 22.73 -4.44
N TRP A 219 17.31 21.39 -4.46
CA TRP A 219 16.17 20.47 -4.57
C TRP A 219 15.35 20.64 -5.85
N ASN A 220 15.85 21.33 -6.87
CA ASN A 220 15.28 21.41 -8.21
C ASN A 220 15.74 20.21 -9.07
N VAL A 221 14.88 19.79 -9.99
CA VAL A 221 15.15 18.72 -10.97
C VAL A 221 15.94 19.28 -12.13
#